data_bfc916af4dceee4d41bfde36a38f8f78
#
_entry.id   bfc916af4dceee4d41bfde36a38f8f78
#
_cell.length_a   1.000
_cell.length_b   1.000
_cell.length_c   1.000
_cell.angle_alpha   90.00
_cell.angle_beta   90.00
_cell.angle_gamma   90.00
#
_symmetry.space_group_name_H-M   'P 1'
#
loop_
_entity.id
_entity.type
_entity.pdbx_description
1 polymer ?
#
loop_
_entity_poly.entity_id
_entity_poly.type
_entity_poly.pdbx_seq_one_letter_code
_entity_poly.pdbx_strand_id
1 'polypeptide(L)'
;MEALDYVRFRHTDSDLYRVARQQQFVKAFKGQVQESFAPFALPRVVNAITNNVEVAQGGGSDVPGGTILSYALFAYGLPRGHVFQNKIEGLEGFAELTTGSENIERAVQTFTHPDVESSEKATAVALGEKLKQRVPAPRDTSITVLNGNGVAGSASTAGFQLGERGYEIVLPPNGLPANAPRYTYFRTQVYFASGRRGARAAAQSVANLFGSSEVNALPSEISHLSNGALLTIVVGQTFHGSLAAAPIDRTPKRARPNVAFAPDAARELLRERRSRVPFRLMLPTAIERNSWTDSTMPVRMYWIDPGEKHKAVRLVYSMGSNEYWGVQMTDWDDAPALADRSLTRRIKGRIYDLYYDGPKLHMVVLHTHTASYWVINTLLDRLSNETMLAIAKGLKPLGRAK
;
A
#
# COMPACT_ATOMS: atom_id res chain seq x y z
N MET A 1 20.46 -12.86 14.56
CA MET A 1 21.61 -12.12 14.02
C MET A 1 21.35 -11.69 12.59
N GLU A 2 20.92 -12.57 11.71
CA GLU A 2 20.72 -12.29 10.28
C GLU A 2 19.81 -11.10 9.94
N ALA A 3 18.70 -10.91 10.66
CA ALA A 3 17.80 -9.78 10.41
C ALA A 3 18.44 -8.42 10.74
N LEU A 4 19.24 -8.38 11.80
CA LEU A 4 19.98 -7.18 12.19
C LEU A 4 21.10 -6.87 11.19
N ASP A 5 21.79 -7.90 10.72
CA ASP A 5 22.82 -7.77 9.70
C ASP A 5 22.23 -7.27 8.37
N TYR A 6 21.04 -7.77 7.99
CA TYR A 6 20.31 -7.33 6.82
C TYR A 6 19.98 -5.82 6.86
N VAL A 7 19.45 -5.33 7.98
CA VAL A 7 19.05 -3.91 8.09
C VAL A 7 20.24 -2.96 8.28
N ARG A 8 21.38 -3.48 8.74
CA ARG A 8 22.62 -2.70 8.98
C ARG A 8 23.61 -2.75 7.83
N PHE A 9 23.44 -3.65 6.86
CA PHE A 9 24.38 -3.82 5.77
C PHE A 9 24.67 -2.52 5.02
N ARG A 10 25.95 -2.16 4.84
CA ARG A 10 26.42 -0.90 4.25
C ARG A 10 27.62 -1.04 3.30
N HIS A 11 28.14 -2.26 3.07
CA HIS A 11 29.47 -2.41 2.48
C HIS A 11 29.60 -2.02 1.01
N THR A 12 28.52 -2.05 0.22
CA THR A 12 28.60 -1.87 -1.23
C THR A 12 27.47 -1.02 -1.80
N ASP A 13 26.57 -0.49 -0.95
CA ASP A 13 25.39 0.20 -1.42
C ASP A 13 25.15 1.54 -0.66
N SER A 14 24.31 2.39 -1.25
CA SER A 14 23.97 3.68 -0.68
C SER A 14 23.00 3.56 0.51
N ASP A 15 22.86 4.64 1.27
CA ASP A 15 21.90 4.76 2.37
C ASP A 15 20.45 4.51 1.91
N LEU A 16 20.12 4.80 0.66
CA LEU A 16 18.78 4.54 0.09
C LEU A 16 18.44 3.04 0.13
N TYR A 17 19.40 2.16 -0.19
CA TYR A 17 19.21 0.71 -0.11
C TYR A 17 19.07 0.24 1.34
N ARG A 18 19.80 0.86 2.28
CA ARG A 18 19.65 0.56 3.71
C ARG A 18 18.25 0.94 4.20
N VAL A 19 17.77 2.13 3.88
CA VAL A 19 16.41 2.56 4.23
C VAL A 19 15.35 1.62 3.64
N ALA A 20 15.51 1.22 2.37
CA ALA A 20 14.58 0.27 1.74
C ALA A 20 14.57 -1.09 2.46
N ARG A 21 15.74 -1.61 2.89
CA ARG A 21 15.80 -2.85 3.71
C ARG A 21 15.15 -2.69 5.07
N GLN A 22 15.34 -1.55 5.73
CA GLN A 22 14.67 -1.25 7.00
C GLN A 22 13.15 -1.21 6.84
N GLN A 23 12.66 -0.60 5.78
CA GLN A 23 11.21 -0.56 5.46
C GLN A 23 10.66 -1.97 5.19
N GLN A 24 11.37 -2.81 4.44
CA GLN A 24 10.99 -4.21 4.23
C GLN A 24 10.96 -5.01 5.53
N PHE A 25 11.94 -4.79 6.39
CA PHE A 25 11.97 -5.41 7.71
C PHE A 25 10.75 -5.04 8.55
N VAL A 26 10.39 -3.75 8.60
CA VAL A 26 9.19 -3.28 9.34
C VAL A 26 7.92 -3.94 8.80
N LYS A 27 7.76 -4.07 7.49
CA LYS A 27 6.61 -4.78 6.88
C LYS A 27 6.59 -6.26 7.26
N ALA A 28 7.73 -6.94 7.14
CA ALA A 28 7.84 -8.35 7.49
C ALA A 28 7.58 -8.58 8.99
N PHE A 29 8.10 -7.70 9.85
CA PHE A 29 7.87 -7.73 11.29
C PHE A 29 6.39 -7.55 11.63
N LYS A 30 5.70 -6.58 11.00
CA LYS A 30 4.24 -6.42 11.17
C LYS A 30 3.50 -7.70 10.80
N GLY A 31 3.81 -8.31 9.66
CA GLY A 31 3.21 -9.57 9.22
C GLY A 31 3.43 -10.70 10.24
N GLN A 32 4.66 -10.85 10.71
CA GLN A 32 5.02 -11.82 11.74
C GLN A 32 4.24 -11.62 13.04
N VAL A 33 4.10 -10.36 13.49
CA VAL A 33 3.34 -10.04 14.71
C VAL A 33 1.87 -10.38 14.53
N GLN A 34 1.27 -10.04 13.38
CA GLN A 34 -0.14 -10.34 13.11
C GLN A 34 -0.45 -11.83 13.04
N GLU A 35 0.49 -12.66 12.58
CA GLU A 35 0.29 -14.11 12.46
C GLU A 35 0.67 -14.89 13.71
N SER A 36 1.74 -14.47 14.38
CA SER A 36 2.33 -15.24 15.48
C SER A 36 1.90 -14.80 16.86
N PHE A 37 1.36 -13.58 17.01
CA PHE A 37 1.01 -13.02 18.30
C PHE A 37 -0.49 -12.74 18.38
N ALA A 38 -1.14 -13.36 19.36
CA ALA A 38 -2.49 -12.94 19.73
C ALA A 38 -2.46 -11.52 20.38
N PRO A 39 -3.53 -10.72 20.27
CA PRO A 39 -3.56 -9.33 20.78
C PRO A 39 -3.13 -9.18 22.25
N PHE A 40 -3.37 -10.21 23.08
CA PHE A 40 -2.96 -10.21 24.48
C PHE A 40 -1.43 -10.33 24.69
N ALA A 41 -0.66 -10.71 23.69
CA ALA A 41 0.80 -10.73 23.75
C ALA A 41 1.46 -9.39 23.42
N LEU A 42 0.72 -8.44 22.81
CA LEU A 42 1.21 -7.12 22.45
C LEU A 42 1.84 -6.33 23.61
N PRO A 43 1.29 -6.32 24.84
CA PRO A 43 1.93 -5.64 25.95
C PRO A 43 3.35 -6.15 26.25
N ARG A 44 3.59 -7.46 26.08
CA ARG A 44 4.93 -8.05 26.28
C ARG A 44 5.91 -7.60 25.18
N VAL A 45 5.44 -7.52 23.94
CA VAL A 45 6.25 -7.03 22.80
C VAL A 45 6.57 -5.54 22.99
N VAL A 46 5.59 -4.74 23.40
CA VAL A 46 5.79 -3.31 23.69
C VAL A 46 6.79 -3.13 24.82
N ASN A 47 6.65 -3.85 25.92
CA ASN A 47 7.61 -3.79 27.04
C ASN A 47 9.02 -4.20 26.60
N ALA A 48 9.16 -5.23 25.75
CA ALA A 48 10.46 -5.63 25.23
C ALA A 48 11.09 -4.53 24.35
N ILE A 49 10.28 -3.83 23.55
CA ILE A 49 10.74 -2.70 22.74
C ILE A 49 11.15 -1.53 23.62
N THR A 50 10.29 -1.10 24.54
CA THR A 50 10.54 0.07 25.41
C THR A 50 11.73 -0.12 26.36
N ASN A 51 12.03 -1.36 26.75
CA ASN A 51 13.21 -1.66 27.57
C ASN A 51 14.53 -1.65 26.78
N ASN A 52 14.49 -1.67 25.44
CA ASN A 52 15.67 -1.77 24.60
C ASN A 52 15.79 -0.63 23.55
N VAL A 53 14.78 0.22 23.44
CA VAL A 53 14.73 1.33 22.46
C VAL A 53 14.18 2.56 23.15
N GLU A 54 14.93 3.66 23.11
CA GLU A 54 14.43 4.97 23.51
C GLU A 54 13.43 5.47 22.47
N VAL A 55 12.21 5.78 22.90
CA VAL A 55 11.17 6.36 22.07
C VAL A 55 10.84 7.76 22.59
N ALA A 56 11.13 8.76 21.77
CA ALA A 56 10.84 10.16 22.10
C ALA A 56 9.78 10.74 21.15
N GLN A 57 8.94 11.61 21.67
CA GLN A 57 8.00 12.42 20.89
C GLN A 57 8.61 13.82 20.68
N GLY A 58 8.19 14.54 19.63
CA GLY A 58 8.66 15.90 19.36
C GLY A 58 8.56 16.78 20.61
N GLY A 59 9.67 17.48 20.94
CA GLY A 59 9.80 18.24 22.18
C GLY A 59 10.66 17.57 23.28
N GLY A 60 11.21 16.35 23.01
CA GLY A 60 12.18 15.70 23.92
C GLY A 60 11.60 15.04 25.15
N SER A 61 10.27 14.82 25.18
CA SER A 61 9.63 14.08 26.27
C SER A 61 9.53 12.58 25.96
N ASP A 62 9.75 11.75 26.97
CA ASP A 62 9.56 10.31 26.89
C ASP A 62 8.10 9.97 26.53
N VAL A 63 7.92 8.98 25.67
CA VAL A 63 6.58 8.51 25.30
C VAL A 63 6.10 7.49 26.32
N PRO A 64 4.96 7.74 27.02
CA PRO A 64 4.42 6.79 27.97
C PRO A 64 4.16 5.41 27.32
N GLY A 65 4.48 4.31 28.01
CA GLY A 65 4.28 2.96 27.51
C GLY A 65 2.84 2.66 27.07
N GLY A 66 1.85 3.29 27.71
CA GLY A 66 0.44 3.23 27.28
C GLY A 66 0.19 3.84 25.89
N THR A 67 0.87 4.92 25.56
CA THR A 67 0.80 5.55 24.23
C THR A 67 1.42 4.63 23.16
N ILE A 68 2.59 4.04 23.47
CA ILE A 68 3.24 3.08 22.56
C ILE A 68 2.34 1.87 22.35
N LEU A 69 1.71 1.36 23.39
CA LEU A 69 0.75 0.25 23.29
C LEU A 69 -0.46 0.63 22.42
N SER A 70 -0.99 1.84 22.55
CA SER A 70 -2.11 2.30 21.70
C SER A 70 -1.74 2.35 20.22
N TYR A 71 -0.54 2.82 19.88
CA TYR A 71 -0.02 2.79 18.50
C TYR A 71 0.22 1.35 18.01
N ALA A 72 0.73 0.48 18.87
CA ALA A 72 0.92 -0.94 18.52
C ALA A 72 -0.41 -1.65 18.23
N LEU A 73 -1.44 -1.40 19.05
CA LEU A 73 -2.80 -1.91 18.83
C LEU A 73 -3.42 -1.35 17.56
N PHE A 74 -3.25 -0.07 17.30
CA PHE A 74 -3.69 0.55 16.04
C PHE A 74 -2.99 -0.11 14.83
N ALA A 75 -1.66 -0.23 14.85
CA ALA A 75 -0.90 -0.85 13.77
C ALA A 75 -1.27 -2.34 13.57
N TYR A 76 -1.53 -3.07 14.66
CA TYR A 76 -2.01 -4.45 14.62
C TYR A 76 -3.40 -4.55 13.96
N GLY A 77 -4.30 -3.62 14.25
CA GLY A 77 -5.66 -3.56 13.70
C GLY A 77 -5.75 -3.07 12.25
N LEU A 78 -4.65 -2.56 11.67
CA LEU A 78 -4.68 -2.13 10.28
C LEU A 78 -4.94 -3.29 9.33
N PRO A 79 -5.87 -3.16 8.37
CA PRO A 79 -6.09 -4.17 7.34
C PRO A 79 -4.81 -4.47 6.56
N ARG A 80 -4.74 -5.67 5.99
CA ARG A 80 -3.61 -6.07 5.12
C ARG A 80 -3.47 -5.10 3.95
N GLY A 81 -2.24 -4.79 3.56
CA GLY A 81 -1.95 -3.86 2.47
C GLY A 81 -2.20 -2.38 2.80
N HIS A 82 -2.53 -2.01 4.05
CA HIS A 82 -2.79 -0.62 4.47
C HIS A 82 -1.60 0.05 5.16
N VAL A 83 -0.41 -0.52 5.08
CA VAL A 83 0.84 0.17 5.45
C VAL A 83 1.44 0.76 4.19
N PHE A 84 1.32 2.08 4.07
CA PHE A 84 1.82 2.81 2.92
C PHE A 84 3.22 3.35 3.21
N GLN A 85 4.15 3.04 2.31
CA GLN A 85 5.49 3.63 2.34
C GLN A 85 5.53 4.84 1.42
N ASN A 86 6.17 5.89 1.89
CA ASN A 86 6.40 7.08 1.09
C ASN A 86 7.89 7.32 0.94
N LYS A 87 8.31 7.63 -0.29
CA LYS A 87 9.71 7.90 -0.63
C LYS A 87 9.80 9.28 -1.28
N ILE A 88 10.83 10.02 -0.94
CA ILE A 88 11.16 11.25 -1.67
C ILE A 88 11.79 10.82 -2.99
N GLU A 89 11.21 11.27 -4.10
CA GLU A 89 11.70 10.96 -5.46
C GLU A 89 12.72 12.01 -5.91
N GLY A 90 13.48 11.69 -6.98
CA GLY A 90 14.45 12.62 -7.57
C GLY A 90 15.62 12.97 -6.67
N LEU A 91 16.01 12.06 -5.76
CA LEU A 91 17.21 12.26 -4.94
C LEU A 91 18.47 12.11 -5.80
N GLU A 92 19.32 13.13 -5.74
CA GLU A 92 20.62 13.20 -6.41
C GLU A 92 21.74 13.43 -5.39
N GLY A 93 22.95 13.01 -5.72
CA GLY A 93 24.11 13.13 -4.85
C GLY A 93 24.59 11.79 -4.28
N PHE A 94 25.75 11.82 -3.60
CA PHE A 94 26.38 10.62 -3.02
C PHE A 94 26.58 10.75 -1.51
N ALA A 95 27.23 11.82 -1.04
CA ALA A 95 27.43 12.08 0.38
C ALA A 95 26.29 12.92 0.97
N GLU A 96 25.83 13.90 0.22
CA GLU A 96 24.66 14.71 0.52
C GLU A 96 23.62 14.48 -0.57
N LEU A 97 22.38 14.19 -0.16
CA LEU A 97 21.28 13.97 -1.07
C LEU A 97 20.47 15.26 -1.19
N THR A 98 20.25 15.68 -2.43
CA THR A 98 19.44 16.85 -2.76
C THR A 98 18.26 16.45 -3.64
N THR A 99 17.18 17.21 -3.59
CA THR A 99 16.04 17.09 -4.51
C THR A 99 15.32 18.42 -4.63
N GLY A 100 14.49 18.57 -5.67
CA GLY A 100 13.65 19.75 -5.83
C GLY A 100 12.58 19.85 -4.73
N SER A 101 12.25 21.10 -4.32
CA SER A 101 11.22 21.37 -3.29
C SER A 101 9.88 20.73 -3.63
N GLU A 102 9.51 20.70 -4.91
CA GLU A 102 8.28 20.05 -5.39
C GLU A 102 8.21 18.54 -5.10
N ASN A 103 9.35 17.85 -5.09
CA ASN A 103 9.42 16.43 -4.72
C ASN A 103 9.21 16.23 -3.23
N ILE A 104 9.73 17.18 -2.40
CA ILE A 104 9.51 17.17 -0.96
C ILE A 104 8.04 17.45 -0.66
N GLU A 105 7.45 18.48 -1.26
CA GLU A 105 6.03 18.81 -1.09
C GLU A 105 5.13 17.66 -1.49
N ARG A 106 5.42 17.01 -2.63
CA ARG A 106 4.68 15.83 -3.09
C ARG A 106 4.81 14.66 -2.10
N ALA A 107 6.00 14.45 -1.54
CA ALA A 107 6.20 13.42 -0.54
C ALA A 107 5.40 13.72 0.74
N VAL A 108 5.44 14.96 1.23
CA VAL A 108 4.65 15.40 2.40
C VAL A 108 3.15 15.22 2.15
N GLN A 109 2.64 15.67 1.00
CA GLN A 109 1.23 15.49 0.64
C GLN A 109 0.84 14.02 0.53
N THR A 110 1.69 13.17 -0.06
CA THR A 110 1.43 11.72 -0.15
C THR A 110 1.44 11.06 1.23
N PHE A 111 2.29 11.52 2.14
CA PHE A 111 2.36 11.00 3.51
C PHE A 111 1.12 11.39 4.31
N THR A 112 0.67 12.64 4.20
CA THR A 112 -0.48 13.15 4.94
C THR A 112 -1.82 12.72 4.33
N HIS A 113 -1.88 12.52 3.01
CA HIS A 113 -3.09 12.17 2.26
C HIS A 113 -2.81 11.03 1.28
N PRO A 114 -2.58 9.79 1.75
CA PRO A 114 -2.22 8.66 0.90
C PRO A 114 -3.37 8.27 -0.04
N ASP A 115 -3.04 7.97 -1.31
CA ASP A 115 -3.97 7.33 -2.25
C ASP A 115 -4.10 5.84 -1.92
N VAL A 116 -5.09 5.50 -1.09
CA VAL A 116 -5.35 4.15 -0.62
C VAL A 116 -5.78 3.18 -1.74
N GLU A 117 -6.21 3.71 -2.89
CA GLU A 117 -6.60 2.91 -4.06
C GLU A 117 -5.46 2.73 -5.06
N SER A 118 -4.28 3.27 -4.80
CA SER A 118 -3.15 3.30 -5.74
C SER A 118 -2.77 1.91 -6.26
N SER A 119 -2.79 0.88 -5.44
CA SER A 119 -2.47 -0.50 -5.83
C SER A 119 -3.52 -1.11 -6.78
N GLU A 120 -4.81 -0.86 -6.55
CA GLU A 120 -5.88 -1.32 -7.45
C GLU A 120 -5.82 -0.61 -8.80
N LYS A 121 -5.63 0.72 -8.79
CA LYS A 121 -5.47 1.52 -10.01
C LYS A 121 -4.24 1.07 -10.79
N ALA A 122 -3.10 0.89 -10.13
CA ALA A 122 -1.87 0.41 -10.75
C ALA A 122 -2.03 -0.99 -11.36
N THR A 123 -2.73 -1.89 -10.69
CA THR A 123 -3.03 -3.23 -11.22
C THR A 123 -3.90 -3.17 -12.47
N ALA A 124 -4.98 -2.39 -12.43
CA ALA A 124 -5.88 -2.24 -13.59
C ALA A 124 -5.12 -1.68 -14.80
N VAL A 125 -4.29 -0.65 -14.60
CA VAL A 125 -3.45 -0.08 -15.66
C VAL A 125 -2.49 -1.14 -16.23
N ALA A 126 -1.77 -1.86 -15.38
CA ALA A 126 -0.78 -2.84 -15.82
C ALA A 126 -1.42 -4.04 -16.56
N LEU A 127 -2.66 -4.40 -16.22
CA LEU A 127 -3.44 -5.44 -16.91
C LEU A 127 -4.16 -4.92 -18.15
N GLY A 128 -4.23 -3.59 -18.35
CA GLY A 128 -5.00 -2.96 -19.42
C GLY A 128 -6.51 -3.04 -19.18
N GLU A 129 -6.92 -3.15 -17.93
CA GLU A 129 -8.31 -3.12 -17.51
C GLU A 129 -8.80 -1.67 -17.43
N LYS A 130 -10.09 -1.47 -17.63
CA LYS A 130 -10.72 -0.15 -17.36
C LYS A 130 -10.68 0.09 -15.85
N LEU A 131 -10.20 1.27 -15.45
CA LEU A 131 -10.30 1.71 -14.07
C LEU A 131 -11.77 1.71 -13.65
N LYS A 132 -12.08 0.93 -12.62
CA LYS A 132 -13.42 0.97 -12.02
C LYS A 132 -13.46 2.22 -11.15
N GLN A 133 -14.14 3.25 -11.63
CA GLN A 133 -14.43 4.43 -10.84
C GLN A 133 -15.40 4.04 -9.73
N ARG A 134 -14.88 3.73 -8.54
CA ARG A 134 -15.68 3.38 -7.37
C ARG A 134 -16.29 4.61 -6.72
N VAL A 135 -15.56 5.72 -6.76
CA VAL A 135 -15.98 7.00 -6.22
C VAL A 135 -16.54 7.84 -7.37
N PRO A 136 -17.78 8.33 -7.26
CA PRO A 136 -18.30 9.30 -8.22
C PRO A 136 -17.35 10.51 -8.33
N ALA A 137 -17.25 11.08 -9.53
CA ALA A 137 -16.48 12.31 -9.71
C ALA A 137 -17.08 13.44 -8.86
N PRO A 138 -16.30 14.45 -8.45
CA PRO A 138 -16.83 15.59 -7.71
C PRO A 138 -18.07 16.20 -8.36
N ARG A 139 -18.05 16.43 -9.66
CA ARG A 139 -19.21 16.97 -10.44
C ARG A 139 -20.47 16.08 -10.42
N ASP A 140 -20.30 14.78 -10.14
CA ASP A 140 -21.41 13.80 -10.07
C ASP A 140 -21.81 13.54 -8.60
N THR A 141 -21.27 14.32 -7.66
CA THR A 141 -21.48 14.20 -6.22
C THR A 141 -22.15 15.47 -5.69
N SER A 142 -23.44 15.39 -5.46
CA SER A 142 -24.22 16.50 -4.86
C SER A 142 -24.12 16.46 -3.34
N ILE A 143 -23.89 17.62 -2.72
CA ILE A 143 -23.61 17.77 -1.29
C ILE A 143 -24.45 18.89 -0.69
N THR A 144 -25.18 18.60 0.39
CA THR A 144 -25.77 19.61 1.26
C THR A 144 -24.87 19.78 2.49
N VAL A 145 -24.53 21.02 2.85
CA VAL A 145 -23.67 21.34 3.98
C VAL A 145 -24.45 22.09 5.05
N LEU A 146 -24.42 21.56 6.28
CA LEU A 146 -25.13 22.09 7.43
C LEU A 146 -24.15 22.53 8.53
N ASN A 147 -24.44 23.61 9.20
CA ASN A 147 -23.72 24.08 10.37
C ASN A 147 -24.09 23.23 11.61
N GLY A 148 -23.14 22.49 12.16
CA GLY A 148 -23.30 21.67 13.38
C GLY A 148 -22.39 22.10 14.52
N ASN A 149 -21.52 23.12 14.32
CA ASN A 149 -20.61 23.60 15.35
C ASN A 149 -21.04 24.96 15.98
N GLY A 150 -22.11 25.56 15.45
CA GLY A 150 -22.61 26.85 15.94
C GLY A 150 -21.81 28.08 15.50
N VAL A 151 -20.73 27.91 14.76
CA VAL A 151 -19.92 29.04 14.24
C VAL A 151 -20.58 29.58 12.98
N ALA A 152 -20.91 30.87 12.98
CA ALA A 152 -21.51 31.52 11.83
C ALA A 152 -20.62 31.38 10.57
N GLY A 153 -21.23 31.02 9.44
CA GLY A 153 -20.52 30.87 8.17
C GLY A 153 -19.78 29.55 7.97
N SER A 154 -19.68 28.67 8.98
CA SER A 154 -18.95 27.36 8.85
C SER A 154 -19.45 26.52 7.68
N ALA A 155 -20.77 26.36 7.55
CA ALA A 155 -21.37 25.62 6.43
C ALA A 155 -21.08 26.27 5.08
N SER A 156 -21.21 27.60 4.99
CA SER A 156 -20.93 28.35 3.76
C SER A 156 -19.48 28.25 3.35
N THR A 157 -18.53 28.37 4.30
CA THR A 157 -17.09 28.23 4.05
C THR A 157 -16.76 26.82 3.54
N ALA A 158 -17.27 25.79 4.19
CA ALA A 158 -17.06 24.41 3.76
C ALA A 158 -17.71 24.14 2.39
N GLY A 159 -18.93 24.62 2.19
CA GLY A 159 -19.65 24.49 0.90
C GLY A 159 -18.92 25.20 -0.24
N PHE A 160 -18.43 26.41 -0.02
CA PHE A 160 -17.65 27.15 -1.01
C PHE A 160 -16.39 26.38 -1.41
N GLN A 161 -15.59 25.90 -0.44
CA GLN A 161 -14.37 25.15 -0.72
C GLN A 161 -14.62 23.78 -1.39
N LEU A 162 -15.75 23.14 -1.13
CA LEU A 162 -16.18 21.95 -1.85
C LEU A 162 -16.60 22.29 -3.28
N GLY A 163 -17.32 23.39 -3.49
CA GLY A 163 -17.66 23.90 -4.81
C GLY A 163 -16.44 24.21 -5.67
N GLU A 164 -15.43 24.87 -5.13
CA GLU A 164 -14.12 25.11 -5.78
C GLU A 164 -13.42 23.81 -6.22
N ARG A 165 -13.70 22.70 -5.55
CA ARG A 165 -13.19 21.35 -5.90
C ARG A 165 -14.10 20.60 -6.87
N GLY A 166 -15.12 21.27 -7.40
CA GLY A 166 -16.03 20.75 -8.42
C GLY A 166 -17.18 19.90 -7.90
N TYR A 167 -17.44 19.89 -6.58
CA TYR A 167 -18.63 19.26 -6.02
C TYR A 167 -19.87 20.12 -6.29
N GLU A 168 -21.02 19.46 -6.54
CA GLU A 168 -22.31 20.14 -6.69
C GLU A 168 -22.88 20.48 -5.31
N ILE A 169 -22.99 21.78 -4.98
CA ILE A 169 -23.54 22.21 -3.69
C ILE A 169 -25.04 22.42 -3.81
N VAL A 170 -25.80 21.64 -3.02
CA VAL A 170 -27.26 21.70 -2.94
C VAL A 170 -27.62 22.39 -1.64
N LEU A 171 -28.42 23.43 -1.74
CA LEU A 171 -28.96 24.13 -0.56
C LEU A 171 -30.10 23.31 0.07
N PRO A 172 -30.31 23.44 1.39
CA PRO A 172 -31.53 22.93 2.03
C PRO A 172 -32.79 23.42 1.35
N PRO A 173 -33.94 22.76 1.52
CA PRO A 173 -35.22 23.21 0.95
C PRO A 173 -35.52 24.67 1.31
N ASN A 174 -36.23 25.36 0.42
CA ASN A 174 -36.56 26.78 0.56
C ASN A 174 -37.08 27.14 1.96
N GLY A 175 -36.53 28.20 2.54
CA GLY A 175 -36.91 28.72 3.84
C GLY A 175 -36.24 28.01 5.04
N LEU A 176 -35.45 26.96 4.80
CA LEU A 176 -34.70 26.31 5.88
C LEU A 176 -33.26 26.84 5.90
N PRO A 177 -32.75 27.24 7.08
CA PRO A 177 -31.37 27.63 7.22
C PRO A 177 -30.46 26.39 7.06
N ALA A 178 -29.22 26.59 6.58
CA ALA A 178 -28.21 25.54 6.47
C ALA A 178 -27.62 25.17 7.84
N ASN A 179 -28.50 24.87 8.82
CA ASN A 179 -28.14 24.52 10.18
C ASN A 179 -28.57 23.07 10.49
N ALA A 180 -27.74 22.37 11.21
CA ALA A 180 -28.15 21.10 11.80
C ALA A 180 -29.07 21.31 13.01
N PRO A 181 -29.89 20.32 13.41
CA PRO A 181 -30.80 20.45 14.55
C PRO A 181 -30.09 20.78 15.87
N ARG A 182 -28.79 20.49 15.97
CA ARG A 182 -27.96 20.76 17.14
C ARG A 182 -26.63 21.35 16.72
N TYR A 183 -25.94 22.07 17.62
CA TYR A 183 -24.61 22.64 17.40
C TYR A 183 -23.51 21.95 18.24
N THR A 184 -23.75 20.71 18.61
CA THR A 184 -22.89 19.94 19.51
C THR A 184 -22.06 18.86 18.82
N TYR A 185 -21.97 18.94 17.51
CA TYR A 185 -21.18 17.99 16.74
C TYR A 185 -19.69 18.31 16.93
N PHE A 186 -18.98 17.42 17.62
CA PHE A 186 -17.54 17.58 17.83
C PHE A 186 -16.78 17.31 16.53
N ARG A 187 -17.02 16.14 15.90
CA ARG A 187 -16.43 15.80 14.58
C ARG A 187 -17.42 16.12 13.47
N THR A 188 -16.88 16.50 12.31
CA THR A 188 -17.68 16.62 11.11
C THR A 188 -18.31 15.27 10.76
N GLN A 189 -19.61 15.25 10.52
CA GLN A 189 -20.34 14.06 10.08
C GLN A 189 -20.58 14.14 8.58
N VAL A 190 -20.18 13.09 7.85
CA VAL A 190 -20.44 12.95 6.42
C VAL A 190 -21.46 11.83 6.23
N TYR A 191 -22.69 12.21 6.01
CA TYR A 191 -23.79 11.27 5.82
C TYR A 191 -24.00 10.97 4.35
N PHE A 192 -24.23 9.70 4.01
CA PHE A 192 -24.52 9.27 2.64
C PHE A 192 -25.97 8.79 2.50
N ALA A 193 -26.57 9.07 1.35
CA ALA A 193 -27.91 8.58 1.01
C ALA A 193 -27.87 7.06 0.82
N SER A 194 -28.55 6.32 1.70
CA SER A 194 -28.63 4.87 1.66
C SER A 194 -29.30 4.39 0.36
N GLY A 195 -28.81 3.29 -0.21
CA GLY A 195 -29.33 2.72 -1.45
C GLY A 195 -28.86 3.42 -2.75
N ARG A 196 -28.19 4.56 -2.70
CA ARG A 196 -27.62 5.20 -3.89
C ARG A 196 -26.21 4.68 -4.18
N ARG A 197 -26.02 4.24 -5.43
CA ARG A 197 -24.74 3.67 -5.89
C ARG A 197 -23.59 4.68 -5.72
N GLY A 198 -22.50 4.26 -5.09
CA GLY A 198 -21.30 5.07 -4.90
C GLY A 198 -21.39 6.09 -3.76
N ALA A 199 -22.57 6.31 -3.13
CA ALA A 199 -22.75 7.31 -2.08
C ALA A 199 -21.80 7.10 -0.89
N ARG A 200 -21.66 5.88 -0.40
CA ARG A 200 -20.73 5.57 0.71
C ARG A 200 -19.26 5.83 0.34
N ALA A 201 -18.86 5.48 -0.89
CA ALA A 201 -17.49 5.72 -1.36
C ALA A 201 -17.22 7.22 -1.53
N ALA A 202 -18.20 7.98 -2.07
CA ALA A 202 -18.13 9.44 -2.12
C ALA A 202 -18.01 10.05 -0.73
N ALA A 203 -18.80 9.58 0.25
CA ALA A 203 -18.73 10.05 1.62
C ALA A 203 -17.35 9.82 2.26
N GLN A 204 -16.76 8.66 2.06
CA GLN A 204 -15.40 8.38 2.55
C GLN A 204 -14.35 9.30 1.92
N SER A 205 -14.45 9.55 0.61
CA SER A 205 -13.57 10.48 -0.09
C SER A 205 -13.68 11.91 0.43
N VAL A 206 -14.91 12.39 0.62
CA VAL A 206 -15.18 13.75 1.13
C VAL A 206 -14.79 13.87 2.61
N ALA A 207 -15.00 12.83 3.42
CA ALA A 207 -14.64 12.81 4.83
C ALA A 207 -13.15 13.09 5.04
N ASN A 208 -12.29 12.56 4.17
CA ASN A 208 -10.84 12.80 4.23
C ASN A 208 -10.48 14.31 4.08
N LEU A 209 -11.32 15.08 3.44
CA LEU A 209 -11.12 16.54 3.29
C LEU A 209 -11.36 17.31 4.59
N PHE A 210 -12.11 16.75 5.52
CA PHE A 210 -12.42 17.35 6.83
C PHE A 210 -11.47 16.91 7.95
N GLY A 211 -10.50 16.05 7.66
CA GLY A 211 -9.58 15.51 8.66
C GLY A 211 -10.31 14.62 9.66
N SER A 212 -10.57 15.13 10.87
CA SER A 212 -11.31 14.38 11.91
C SER A 212 -12.81 14.38 11.62
N SER A 213 -13.28 13.35 10.94
CA SER A 213 -14.68 13.19 10.49
C SER A 213 -15.17 11.76 10.64
N GLU A 214 -16.47 11.56 10.56
CA GLU A 214 -17.15 10.27 10.65
C GLU A 214 -18.11 10.07 9.46
N VAL A 215 -18.16 8.83 8.94
CA VAL A 215 -19.01 8.48 7.79
C VAL A 215 -20.14 7.56 8.25
N ASN A 216 -21.37 8.00 8.10
CA ASN A 216 -22.56 7.28 8.51
C ASN A 216 -23.67 7.35 7.45
N ALA A 217 -24.65 6.45 7.52
CA ALA A 217 -25.86 6.58 6.72
C ALA A 217 -26.65 7.82 7.18
N LEU A 218 -27.34 8.48 6.22
CA LEU A 218 -28.15 9.66 6.52
C LEU A 218 -29.28 9.31 7.48
N PRO A 219 -29.30 9.88 8.70
CA PRO A 219 -30.35 9.61 9.67
C PRO A 219 -31.65 10.33 9.31
N SER A 220 -32.78 9.76 9.70
CA SER A 220 -34.12 10.31 9.42
C SER A 220 -34.32 11.74 9.98
N GLU A 221 -33.69 12.03 11.11
CA GLU A 221 -33.77 13.34 11.80
C GLU A 221 -33.35 14.53 10.93
N ILE A 222 -32.35 14.33 10.06
CA ILE A 222 -31.84 15.40 9.18
C ILE A 222 -32.08 15.13 7.69
N SER A 223 -32.75 14.05 7.35
CA SER A 223 -32.95 13.65 5.94
C SER A 223 -33.76 14.72 5.17
N HIS A 224 -34.69 15.43 5.82
CA HIS A 224 -35.48 16.50 5.24
C HIS A 224 -34.62 17.72 4.85
N LEU A 225 -33.44 17.91 5.44
CA LEU A 225 -32.52 19.00 5.13
C LEU A 225 -31.60 18.67 3.94
N SER A 226 -31.52 17.41 3.54
CA SER A 226 -30.60 16.95 2.48
C SER A 226 -30.97 17.44 1.07
N ASN A 227 -32.24 17.84 0.87
CA ASN A 227 -32.80 18.20 -0.43
C ASN A 227 -32.41 17.22 -1.57
N GLY A 228 -32.38 15.90 -1.26
CA GLY A 228 -32.08 14.88 -2.24
C GLY A 228 -30.59 14.76 -2.63
N ALA A 229 -29.69 15.48 -1.98
CA ALA A 229 -28.25 15.39 -2.21
C ALA A 229 -27.73 13.96 -1.96
N LEU A 230 -26.66 13.59 -2.64
CA LEU A 230 -25.98 12.31 -2.46
C LEU A 230 -25.35 12.23 -1.07
N LEU A 231 -24.79 13.36 -0.60
CA LEU A 231 -24.17 13.50 0.72
C LEU A 231 -24.78 14.65 1.49
N THR A 232 -24.86 14.51 2.81
CA THR A 232 -25.20 15.60 3.73
C THR A 232 -24.08 15.72 4.76
N ILE A 233 -23.44 16.87 4.81
CA ILE A 233 -22.32 17.14 5.71
C ILE A 233 -22.83 18.02 6.85
N VAL A 234 -22.57 17.59 8.08
CA VAL A 234 -22.78 18.42 9.27
C VAL A 234 -21.40 18.83 9.78
N VAL A 235 -21.05 20.08 9.60
CA VAL A 235 -19.74 20.63 9.99
C VAL A 235 -19.60 20.62 11.52
N GLY A 236 -18.60 19.92 12.04
CA GLY A 236 -18.31 19.81 13.46
C GLY A 236 -17.30 20.84 13.96
N GLN A 237 -17.04 20.82 15.30
CA GLN A 237 -16.09 21.72 15.97
C GLN A 237 -14.64 21.51 15.53
N THR A 238 -14.31 20.33 15.01
CA THR A 238 -12.96 20.02 14.47
C THR A 238 -12.68 20.69 13.13
N PHE A 239 -13.65 21.33 12.48
CA PHE A 239 -13.44 22.11 11.27
C PHE A 239 -13.03 23.56 11.62
N HIS A 240 -11.80 23.92 11.25
CA HIS A 240 -11.20 25.23 11.53
C HIS A 240 -11.17 26.15 10.28
N GLY A 241 -12.15 26.02 9.40
CA GLY A 241 -12.32 26.93 8.26
C GLY A 241 -11.55 26.54 6.99
N SER A 242 -10.80 25.44 7.00
CA SER A 242 -10.09 24.95 5.80
C SER A 242 -10.26 23.45 5.62
N LEU A 243 -10.44 23.01 4.38
CA LEU A 243 -10.41 21.61 4.01
C LEU A 243 -8.96 21.15 3.75
N ALA A 244 -8.65 19.91 4.12
CA ALA A 244 -7.40 19.27 3.78
C ALA A 244 -7.20 19.16 2.26
N ALA A 245 -5.95 19.05 1.81
CA ALA A 245 -5.65 18.78 0.42
C ALA A 245 -6.25 17.42 -0.03
N ALA A 246 -6.72 17.35 -1.25
CA ALA A 246 -7.16 16.08 -1.82
C ALA A 246 -5.94 15.14 -1.99
N PRO A 247 -6.13 13.81 -1.82
CA PRO A 247 -5.07 12.85 -2.10
C PRO A 247 -4.54 13.02 -3.53
N ILE A 248 -3.23 12.95 -3.69
CA ILE A 248 -2.61 12.98 -5.01
C ILE A 248 -2.95 11.67 -5.73
N ASP A 249 -3.51 11.76 -6.93
CA ASP A 249 -3.70 10.58 -7.79
C ASP A 249 -2.33 10.04 -8.23
N ARG A 250 -1.98 8.85 -7.77
CA ARG A 250 -0.74 8.15 -8.08
C ARG A 250 -0.94 7.06 -9.14
N THR A 251 -2.02 7.12 -9.91
CA THR A 251 -2.25 6.16 -10.99
C THR A 251 -1.08 6.20 -11.99
N PRO A 252 -0.32 5.11 -12.15
CA PRO A 252 0.81 5.09 -13.07
C PRO A 252 0.33 5.13 -14.51
N LYS A 253 1.13 5.71 -15.39
CA LYS A 253 0.91 5.58 -16.84
C LYS A 253 1.25 4.15 -17.26
N ARG A 254 0.41 3.57 -18.14
CA ARG A 254 0.65 2.23 -18.68
C ARG A 254 1.96 2.22 -19.45
N ALA A 255 2.82 1.26 -19.14
CA ALA A 255 4.07 1.03 -19.86
C ALA A 255 4.01 -0.25 -20.72
N ARG A 256 4.92 -0.40 -21.65
CA ARG A 256 5.14 -1.69 -22.31
C ARG A 256 6.05 -2.54 -21.42
N PRO A 257 5.78 -3.87 -21.25
CA PRO A 257 6.68 -4.75 -20.53
C PRO A 257 8.08 -4.73 -21.16
N ASN A 258 9.10 -4.42 -20.37
CA ASN A 258 10.49 -4.48 -20.82
C ASN A 258 11.05 -5.88 -20.60
N VAL A 259 10.64 -6.82 -21.44
CA VAL A 259 11.07 -8.23 -21.33
C VAL A 259 11.71 -8.76 -22.59
N ALA A 260 12.64 -9.68 -22.42
CA ALA A 260 13.17 -10.55 -23.44
C ALA A 260 12.67 -11.98 -23.20
N PHE A 261 12.36 -12.71 -24.28
CA PHE A 261 12.04 -14.12 -24.19
C PHE A 261 13.34 -14.92 -24.11
N ALA A 262 13.55 -15.61 -23.00
CA ALA A 262 14.75 -16.39 -22.72
C ALA A 262 14.37 -17.74 -22.06
N PRO A 263 13.70 -18.65 -22.79
CA PRO A 263 13.13 -19.87 -22.21
C PRO A 263 14.17 -20.79 -21.58
N ASP A 264 15.41 -20.68 -21.95
CA ASP A 264 16.49 -21.58 -21.51
C ASP A 264 17.52 -20.90 -20.59
N ALA A 265 17.45 -19.62 -20.38
CA ALA A 265 18.47 -18.83 -19.66
C ALA A 265 18.84 -19.37 -18.25
N ALA A 266 17.91 -20.02 -17.56
CA ALA A 266 18.14 -20.59 -16.23
C ALA A 266 17.90 -22.13 -16.17
N ARG A 267 17.71 -22.77 -17.32
CA ARG A 267 17.30 -24.20 -17.38
C ARG A 267 18.32 -25.13 -16.71
N GLU A 268 19.57 -25.03 -17.10
CA GLU A 268 20.62 -25.89 -16.54
C GLU A 268 20.84 -25.64 -15.06
N LEU A 269 20.85 -24.39 -14.65
CA LEU A 269 20.97 -23.99 -13.25
C LEU A 269 19.88 -24.60 -12.37
N LEU A 270 18.66 -24.72 -12.88
CA LEU A 270 17.54 -25.32 -12.15
C LEU A 270 17.54 -26.86 -12.24
N ARG A 271 18.01 -27.46 -13.34
CA ARG A 271 18.09 -28.92 -13.50
C ARG A 271 18.91 -29.58 -12.42
N GLU A 272 20.09 -29.04 -12.10
CA GLU A 272 20.98 -29.53 -11.08
C GLU A 272 20.37 -29.54 -9.66
N ARG A 273 19.36 -28.70 -9.41
CA ARG A 273 18.71 -28.53 -8.10
C ARG A 273 17.39 -29.26 -7.97
N ARG A 274 16.87 -29.80 -9.07
CA ARG A 274 15.54 -30.39 -9.13
C ARG A 274 15.32 -31.52 -8.11
N SER A 275 16.29 -32.40 -7.95
CA SER A 275 16.21 -33.55 -7.03
C SER A 275 16.38 -33.17 -5.55
N ARG A 276 16.72 -31.91 -5.25
CA ARG A 276 17.02 -31.44 -3.91
C ARG A 276 15.87 -30.75 -3.19
N VAL A 277 14.72 -30.62 -3.88
CA VAL A 277 13.50 -29.98 -3.36
C VAL A 277 12.26 -30.85 -3.60
N PRO A 278 11.27 -30.82 -2.69
CA PRO A 278 10.07 -31.62 -2.79
C PRO A 278 9.02 -31.07 -3.76
N PHE A 279 9.21 -29.84 -4.26
CA PHE A 279 8.27 -29.17 -5.13
C PHE A 279 8.79 -29.00 -6.57
N ARG A 280 7.89 -28.63 -7.47
CA ARG A 280 8.21 -28.47 -8.88
C ARG A 280 8.86 -27.10 -9.13
N LEU A 281 10.06 -27.08 -9.72
CA LEU A 281 10.70 -25.83 -10.11
C LEU A 281 10.04 -25.22 -11.33
N MET A 282 9.94 -23.88 -11.36
CA MET A 282 9.44 -23.07 -12.47
C MET A 282 10.58 -22.33 -13.16
N LEU A 283 10.52 -22.32 -14.48
CA LEU A 283 11.45 -21.61 -15.35
C LEU A 283 10.81 -20.29 -15.80
N PRO A 284 11.40 -19.12 -15.55
CA PRO A 284 10.94 -17.88 -16.17
C PRO A 284 11.28 -17.90 -17.67
N THR A 285 10.25 -17.84 -18.53
CA THR A 285 10.42 -17.79 -19.98
C THR A 285 10.53 -16.35 -20.50
N ALA A 286 10.26 -15.37 -19.65
CA ALA A 286 10.49 -13.96 -19.89
C ALA A 286 11.33 -13.41 -18.72
N ILE A 287 12.36 -12.66 -19.04
CA ILE A 287 13.24 -11.96 -18.09
C ILE A 287 13.25 -10.48 -18.44
N GLU A 288 13.61 -9.61 -17.51
CA GLU A 288 13.83 -8.21 -17.82
C GLU A 288 14.95 -8.10 -18.89
N ARG A 289 14.75 -7.25 -19.89
CA ARG A 289 15.58 -7.22 -21.13
C ARG A 289 17.04 -6.90 -20.88
N ASN A 290 17.32 -6.03 -19.92
CA ASN A 290 18.67 -5.56 -19.59
C ASN A 290 19.25 -6.29 -18.37
N SER A 291 18.71 -7.46 -18.03
CA SER A 291 19.19 -8.27 -16.94
C SER A 291 19.85 -9.56 -17.41
N TRP A 292 20.75 -10.07 -16.60
CA TRP A 292 21.43 -11.35 -16.78
C TRP A 292 21.46 -12.12 -15.46
N THR A 293 21.64 -13.43 -15.51
CA THR A 293 21.81 -14.22 -14.28
C THR A 293 23.05 -13.73 -13.52
N ASP A 294 22.92 -13.58 -12.21
CA ASP A 294 24.05 -13.14 -11.37
C ASP A 294 25.27 -14.03 -11.59
N SER A 295 26.45 -13.43 -11.77
CA SER A 295 27.66 -14.16 -12.11
C SER A 295 28.26 -14.94 -10.92
N THR A 296 28.01 -14.50 -9.71
CA THR A 296 28.57 -15.05 -8.48
C THR A 296 27.68 -16.13 -7.89
N MET A 297 26.38 -15.84 -7.76
CA MET A 297 25.39 -16.73 -7.16
C MET A 297 24.06 -16.72 -7.94
N PRO A 298 24.06 -17.28 -9.17
CA PRO A 298 22.86 -17.24 -10.03
C PRO A 298 21.68 -18.02 -9.43
N VAL A 299 21.96 -19.04 -8.63
CA VAL A 299 20.95 -19.84 -7.92
C VAL A 299 21.37 -20.04 -6.47
N ARG A 300 20.51 -19.62 -5.56
CA ARG A 300 20.66 -19.87 -4.13
C ARG A 300 19.67 -20.94 -3.70
N MET A 301 20.11 -21.84 -2.79
CA MET A 301 19.25 -22.84 -2.15
C MET A 301 19.48 -22.77 -0.65
N TYR A 302 18.43 -22.65 0.12
CA TYR A 302 18.49 -22.46 1.57
C TYR A 302 17.19 -22.88 2.24
N TRP A 303 17.24 -23.10 3.56
CA TRP A 303 16.06 -23.20 4.38
C TRP A 303 15.48 -21.81 4.60
N ILE A 304 14.18 -21.63 4.31
CA ILE A 304 13.52 -20.31 4.39
C ILE A 304 12.88 -20.07 5.76
N ASP A 305 12.69 -21.11 6.53
CA ASP A 305 12.12 -21.06 7.87
C ASP A 305 13.17 -21.45 8.94
N PRO A 306 13.03 -20.92 10.18
CA PRO A 306 13.94 -21.23 11.28
C PRO A 306 13.92 -22.71 11.72
N GLY A 307 12.86 -23.43 11.39
CA GLY A 307 12.70 -24.86 11.74
C GLY A 307 13.22 -25.81 10.69
N GLU A 308 13.86 -25.33 9.63
CA GLU A 308 14.40 -26.12 8.51
C GLU A 308 13.40 -27.10 7.88
N LYS A 309 12.11 -26.70 7.84
CA LYS A 309 11.03 -27.50 7.28
C LYS A 309 10.81 -27.20 5.79
N HIS A 310 11.03 -25.94 5.40
CA HIS A 310 10.75 -25.44 4.06
C HIS A 310 12.02 -24.99 3.35
N LYS A 311 12.23 -25.55 2.16
CA LYS A 311 13.35 -25.17 1.30
C LYS A 311 12.93 -24.07 0.32
N ALA A 312 13.86 -23.18 0.00
CA ALA A 312 13.70 -22.22 -1.08
C ALA A 312 14.79 -22.41 -2.14
N VAL A 313 14.40 -22.22 -3.39
CA VAL A 313 15.31 -22.04 -4.53
C VAL A 313 15.07 -20.65 -5.10
N ARG A 314 16.10 -19.83 -5.16
CA ARG A 314 16.04 -18.46 -5.67
C ARG A 314 16.97 -18.29 -6.87
N LEU A 315 16.38 -17.95 -8.02
CA LEU A 315 17.11 -17.43 -9.16
C LEU A 315 17.36 -15.94 -8.94
N VAL A 316 18.58 -15.49 -9.18
CA VAL A 316 19.00 -14.10 -9.02
C VAL A 316 19.44 -13.56 -10.37
N TYR A 317 18.91 -12.38 -10.70
CA TYR A 317 19.25 -11.62 -11.90
C TYR A 317 19.81 -10.26 -11.50
N SER A 318 20.91 -9.87 -12.14
CA SER A 318 21.53 -8.55 -12.00
C SER A 318 21.09 -7.64 -13.13
N MET A 319 20.92 -6.37 -12.83
CA MET A 319 20.68 -5.27 -13.79
C MET A 319 21.86 -4.29 -13.82
N GLY A 320 22.98 -4.61 -13.16
CA GLY A 320 24.08 -3.68 -12.91
C GLY A 320 23.83 -2.78 -11.71
N SER A 321 24.81 -1.97 -11.34
CA SER A 321 24.72 -0.94 -10.28
C SER A 321 24.12 -1.45 -8.97
N ASN A 322 24.43 -2.68 -8.56
CA ASN A 322 23.87 -3.35 -7.37
C ASN A 322 22.35 -3.55 -7.36
N GLU A 323 21.70 -3.49 -8.52
CA GLU A 323 20.27 -3.76 -8.65
C GLU A 323 20.05 -5.24 -9.01
N TYR A 324 19.28 -5.92 -8.17
CA TYR A 324 18.96 -7.35 -8.33
C TYR A 324 17.47 -7.57 -8.21
N TRP A 325 16.94 -8.40 -9.09
CA TRP A 325 15.58 -8.96 -8.99
C TRP A 325 15.67 -10.50 -9.00
N GLY A 326 14.60 -11.19 -8.70
CA GLY A 326 14.69 -12.65 -8.68
C GLY A 326 13.37 -13.38 -8.71
N VAL A 327 13.50 -14.71 -8.86
CA VAL A 327 12.38 -15.65 -8.72
C VAL A 327 12.68 -16.62 -7.60
N GLN A 328 11.90 -16.57 -6.54
CA GLN A 328 11.99 -17.50 -5.41
C GLN A 328 10.88 -18.53 -5.51
N MET A 329 11.18 -19.76 -5.16
CA MET A 329 10.29 -20.91 -5.22
C MET A 329 10.37 -21.65 -3.89
N THR A 330 9.23 -21.94 -3.27
CA THR A 330 9.17 -22.63 -1.98
C THR A 330 7.85 -23.36 -1.82
N ASP A 331 7.82 -24.37 -0.98
CA ASP A 331 6.62 -25.09 -0.53
C ASP A 331 5.97 -24.45 0.71
N TRP A 332 6.48 -23.31 1.18
CA TRP A 332 5.90 -22.58 2.31
C TRP A 332 4.87 -21.55 1.83
N ASP A 333 3.59 -21.97 1.79
CA ASP A 333 2.50 -21.15 1.25
C ASP A 333 2.02 -20.07 2.22
N ASP A 334 2.22 -20.26 3.52
CA ASP A 334 1.84 -19.34 4.60
C ASP A 334 3.06 -18.61 5.21
N ALA A 335 4.13 -18.46 4.43
CA ALA A 335 5.31 -17.73 4.88
C ALA A 335 4.93 -16.33 5.37
N PRO A 336 5.45 -15.86 6.53
CA PRO A 336 5.12 -14.54 7.08
C PRO A 336 5.32 -13.37 6.10
N ALA A 337 6.27 -13.49 5.17
CA ALA A 337 6.48 -12.52 4.10
C ALA A 337 5.27 -12.38 3.15
N LEU A 338 4.35 -13.35 3.15
CA LEU A 338 3.13 -13.35 2.33
C LEU A 338 1.91 -12.80 3.06
N ALA A 339 2.03 -12.44 4.33
CA ALA A 339 0.90 -12.00 5.16
C ALA A 339 0.27 -10.70 4.69
N ASP A 340 1.07 -9.72 4.27
CA ASP A 340 0.63 -8.35 3.98
C ASP A 340 0.39 -8.11 2.47
N ARG A 341 -0.34 -9.03 1.81
CA ARG A 341 -0.69 -8.84 0.40
C ARG A 341 -1.61 -7.64 0.20
N SER A 342 -1.37 -6.85 -0.84
CA SER A 342 -2.22 -5.72 -1.19
C SER A 342 -3.52 -6.18 -1.85
N LEU A 343 -3.43 -7.15 -2.77
CA LEU A 343 -4.62 -7.71 -3.45
C LEU A 343 -4.32 -9.04 -4.13
N THR A 344 -5.38 -9.80 -4.39
CA THR A 344 -5.33 -11.06 -5.16
C THR A 344 -6.00 -10.86 -6.53
N ARG A 345 -5.42 -11.40 -7.58
CA ARG A 345 -5.98 -11.39 -8.96
C ARG A 345 -5.92 -12.76 -9.60
N ARG A 346 -7.01 -13.11 -10.28
CA ARG A 346 -7.03 -14.27 -11.19
C ARG A 346 -6.71 -13.80 -12.60
N ILE A 347 -5.58 -14.26 -13.14
CA ILE A 347 -5.11 -13.88 -14.49
C ILE A 347 -4.94 -15.16 -15.30
N LYS A 348 -5.70 -15.31 -16.40
CA LYS A 348 -5.67 -16.50 -17.26
C LYS A 348 -5.78 -17.82 -16.49
N GLY A 349 -6.71 -17.89 -15.51
CA GLY A 349 -6.99 -19.05 -14.71
C GLY A 349 -6.05 -19.32 -13.52
N ARG A 350 -4.90 -18.63 -13.43
CA ARG A 350 -3.97 -18.71 -12.31
C ARG A 350 -4.24 -17.63 -11.28
N ILE A 351 -3.99 -17.92 -10.00
CA ILE A 351 -4.15 -17.00 -8.88
C ILE A 351 -2.80 -16.38 -8.55
N TYR A 352 -2.79 -15.05 -8.47
CA TYR A 352 -1.62 -14.24 -8.12
C TYR A 352 -1.95 -13.34 -6.95
N ASP A 353 -1.10 -13.34 -5.94
CA ASP A 353 -1.09 -12.32 -4.90
C ASP A 353 -0.09 -11.24 -5.28
N LEU A 354 -0.52 -9.98 -5.13
CA LEU A 354 0.21 -8.80 -5.54
C LEU A 354 0.55 -7.96 -4.31
N TYR A 355 1.82 -7.59 -4.19
CA TYR A 355 2.36 -6.81 -3.07
C TYR A 355 2.89 -5.50 -3.60
N TYR A 356 2.31 -4.40 -3.14
CA TYR A 356 2.60 -3.07 -3.63
C TYR A 356 3.31 -2.20 -2.59
N ASP A 357 4.20 -1.34 -3.09
CA ASP A 357 4.72 -0.16 -2.41
C ASP A 357 4.14 1.08 -3.09
N GLY A 358 3.05 1.63 -2.53
CA GLY A 358 2.25 2.63 -3.21
C GLY A 358 1.73 2.10 -4.56
N PRO A 359 2.02 2.77 -5.70
CA PRO A 359 1.62 2.29 -7.02
C PRO A 359 2.61 1.30 -7.66
N LYS A 360 3.75 1.00 -7.00
CA LYS A 360 4.81 0.13 -7.54
C LYS A 360 4.68 -1.30 -7.05
N LEU A 361 4.69 -2.24 -7.97
CA LEU A 361 4.57 -3.67 -7.69
C LEU A 361 5.93 -4.23 -7.22
N HIS A 362 6.02 -4.50 -5.93
CA HIS A 362 7.24 -5.01 -5.30
C HIS A 362 7.41 -6.53 -5.49
N MET A 363 6.31 -7.28 -5.34
CA MET A 363 6.35 -8.74 -5.46
C MET A 363 5.05 -9.27 -6.08
N VAL A 364 5.19 -10.33 -6.91
CA VAL A 364 4.08 -11.10 -7.48
C VAL A 364 4.24 -12.55 -7.08
N VAL A 365 3.27 -13.12 -6.42
CA VAL A 365 3.29 -14.52 -5.99
C VAL A 365 2.28 -15.33 -6.78
N LEU A 366 2.74 -16.34 -7.50
CA LEU A 366 1.91 -17.33 -8.13
C LEU A 366 1.72 -18.51 -7.17
N HIS A 367 0.49 -18.81 -6.79
CA HIS A 367 0.15 -19.98 -5.99
C HIS A 367 -0.19 -21.18 -6.86
N THR A 368 0.29 -22.35 -6.46
CA THR A 368 -0.08 -23.66 -7.00
C THR A 368 -0.46 -24.57 -5.84
N HIS A 369 -0.91 -25.80 -6.11
CA HIS A 369 -1.28 -26.76 -5.06
C HIS A 369 -0.09 -27.25 -4.20
N THR A 370 1.14 -27.11 -4.68
CA THR A 370 2.33 -27.70 -4.03
C THR A 370 3.42 -26.71 -3.68
N ALA A 371 3.33 -25.48 -4.18
CA ALA A 371 4.36 -24.48 -3.96
C ALA A 371 3.89 -23.08 -4.36
N SER A 372 4.57 -22.07 -3.86
CA SER A 372 4.45 -20.67 -4.24
C SER A 372 5.71 -20.19 -4.99
N TYR A 373 5.51 -19.28 -5.95
CA TYR A 373 6.56 -18.76 -6.83
C TYR A 373 6.51 -17.25 -6.82
N TRP A 374 7.54 -16.62 -6.29
CA TRP A 374 7.60 -15.20 -6.00
C TRP A 374 8.51 -14.51 -7.01
N VAL A 375 7.96 -13.66 -7.84
CA VAL A 375 8.77 -12.72 -8.64
C VAL A 375 8.94 -11.46 -7.78
N ILE A 376 10.19 -11.19 -7.41
CA ILE A 376 10.56 -10.12 -6.49
C ILE A 376 11.29 -9.05 -7.27
N ASN A 377 10.81 -7.81 -7.19
CA ASN A 377 11.40 -6.65 -7.82
C ASN A 377 12.77 -6.30 -7.21
N THR A 378 13.48 -5.34 -7.80
CA THR A 378 14.66 -4.78 -7.15
C THR A 378 14.27 -4.09 -5.83
N LEU A 379 15.23 -3.85 -4.97
CA LEU A 379 14.99 -3.22 -3.68
C LEU A 379 14.35 -1.83 -3.80
N LEU A 380 14.59 -1.13 -4.91
CA LEU A 380 14.03 0.18 -5.22
C LEU A 380 12.86 0.14 -6.23
N ASP A 381 12.29 -1.05 -6.50
CA ASP A 381 11.15 -1.24 -7.42
C ASP A 381 11.40 -0.70 -8.83
N ARG A 382 12.55 -1.01 -9.42
CA ARG A 382 12.95 -0.54 -10.75
C ARG A 382 12.19 -1.19 -11.90
N LEU A 383 11.73 -2.42 -11.75
CA LEU A 383 10.92 -3.07 -12.78
C LEU A 383 9.51 -2.46 -12.78
N SER A 384 8.99 -2.14 -13.96
CA SER A 384 7.60 -1.68 -14.08
C SER A 384 6.61 -2.78 -13.70
N ASN A 385 5.40 -2.40 -13.32
CA ASN A 385 4.33 -3.34 -12.96
C ASN A 385 4.04 -4.32 -14.11
N GLU A 386 4.07 -3.82 -15.35
CA GLU A 386 3.85 -4.64 -16.55
C GLU A 386 4.97 -5.66 -16.75
N THR A 387 6.21 -5.27 -16.48
CA THR A 387 7.38 -6.18 -16.56
C THR A 387 7.27 -7.26 -15.50
N MET A 388 6.98 -6.90 -14.25
CA MET A 388 6.77 -7.84 -13.16
C MET A 388 5.67 -8.86 -13.47
N LEU A 389 4.50 -8.40 -13.96
CA LEU A 389 3.40 -9.26 -14.36
C LEU A 389 3.74 -10.11 -15.59
N ALA A 390 4.54 -9.61 -16.54
CA ALA A 390 4.96 -10.39 -17.69
C ALA A 390 5.89 -11.55 -17.31
N ILE A 391 6.84 -11.29 -16.40
CA ILE A 391 7.72 -12.32 -15.86
C ILE A 391 6.90 -13.38 -15.10
N ALA A 392 6.01 -12.96 -14.19
CA ALA A 392 5.20 -13.88 -13.40
C ALA A 392 4.26 -14.75 -14.26
N LYS A 393 3.63 -14.16 -15.28
CA LYS A 393 2.82 -14.90 -16.27
C LYS A 393 3.64 -15.86 -17.12
N GLY A 394 4.92 -15.53 -17.33
CA GLY A 394 5.89 -16.33 -18.09
C GLY A 394 6.48 -17.52 -17.32
N LEU A 395 6.16 -17.71 -16.03
CA LEU A 395 6.62 -18.86 -15.27
C LEU A 395 6.00 -20.15 -15.81
N LYS A 396 6.85 -21.10 -16.23
CA LYS A 396 6.47 -22.43 -16.72
C LYS A 396 7.18 -23.52 -15.93
N PRO A 397 6.52 -24.68 -15.71
CA PRO A 397 7.17 -25.81 -15.07
C PRO A 397 8.47 -26.21 -15.81
N LEU A 398 9.53 -26.43 -15.05
CA LEU A 398 10.75 -27.03 -15.60
C LEU A 398 10.41 -28.40 -16.18
N GLY A 399 10.57 -28.57 -17.49
CA GLY A 399 10.26 -29.84 -18.19
C GLY A 399 11.04 -31.01 -17.62
N ARG A 400 10.51 -32.24 -17.82
CA ARG A 400 11.32 -33.46 -17.60
C ARG A 400 12.50 -33.40 -18.56
N ALA A 401 13.69 -33.84 -18.11
CA ALA A 401 14.76 -34.12 -19.04
C ALA A 401 14.22 -35.15 -20.05
N LYS A 402 14.33 -34.84 -21.35
CA LYS A 402 14.13 -35.86 -22.38
C LYS A 402 15.25 -36.86 -22.27
#